data_4abd495a25e9f8954106671021e2aeee
#
_entry.id   4abd495a25e9f8954106671021e2aeee
#
_cell.length_a   1.000
_cell.length_b   1.000
_cell.length_c   1.000
_cell.angle_alpha   90.00
_cell.angle_beta   90.00
_cell.angle_gamma   90.00
#
_symmetry.space_group_name_H-M   'P 1'
#
loop_
_entity.id
_entity.type
_entity.pdbx_description
1 polymer ?
#
loop_
_entity_poly.entity_id
_entity_poly.type
_entity_poly.pdbx_seq_one_letter_code
_entity_poly.pdbx_strand_id
1 'polypeptide(L)'
;MRKLAVIALAFFAGGCTEHAPGAGPADAGGTLVISTTADPGTLFPPFVINVQAKQITEQIYDYLADVGPDLDTRNEKGFRLGLSDRWRWSGDSLTLAFHVNPRAKWHDGRDVTARDVQFTFALNKNPALGGRMGTELANIDSVTVTDSLTAVFWFRARSPTQFLDAAAQLLILPAHQLEKIPVDSLREGAPPPIGTGRFRLRKWDKGASVEIIADTSNFRGRARLDRVIWSVAPEFTTAVTRLFSGDADLFDALRPENLQQLARYRNVRTILLPGMDYAFLRFNLRDPMNRARPHPLFGDRDLRRAITMAVNRGTLVRSVLDTFALVPVGPIVRAYPTTDPRGAQLPFDSARASRLLDSLGWVRRGVDGMRAKNGRELAFTLIIPTSSMNRIRMGPLLQEQLRRMGIRVQLEQLEASTEGDREARGAFDAALGG
;
A
#
# COMPACT_ATOMS: atom_id res chain seq x y z
N MET A 1 -10.21 -37.40 -81.89
CA MET A 1 -9.29 -38.00 -80.99
C MET A 1 -8.22 -37.01 -80.57
N ARG A 2 -8.44 -36.32 -79.43
CA ARG A 2 -7.51 -35.33 -78.93
C ARG A 2 -7.02 -35.80 -77.52
N LYS A 3 -5.72 -36.00 -77.43
CA LYS A 3 -5.05 -36.38 -76.18
C LYS A 3 -4.82 -35.12 -75.33
N LEU A 4 -5.37 -35.12 -74.14
CA LEU A 4 -5.02 -34.12 -73.13
C LEU A 4 -3.78 -34.63 -72.35
N ALA A 5 -2.73 -33.82 -72.32
CA ALA A 5 -1.58 -34.01 -71.45
C ALA A 5 -1.83 -33.22 -70.16
N VAL A 6 -1.78 -33.90 -69.03
CA VAL A 6 -1.82 -33.26 -67.66
C VAL A 6 -0.36 -33.04 -67.24
N ILE A 7 -0.01 -31.73 -67.06
CA ILE A 7 1.28 -31.34 -66.51
C ILE A 7 1.07 -31.18 -64.98
N ALA A 8 1.73 -32.01 -64.18
CA ALA A 8 1.80 -31.89 -62.74
C ALA A 8 2.92 -30.93 -62.36
N LEU A 9 2.54 -29.75 -61.76
CA LEU A 9 3.48 -28.78 -61.20
C LEU A 9 3.74 -29.22 -59.74
N ALA A 10 4.94 -29.65 -59.43
CA ALA A 10 5.41 -29.91 -58.08
C ALA A 10 5.90 -28.57 -57.46
N PHE A 11 5.17 -28.07 -56.48
CA PHE A 11 5.64 -26.96 -55.62
C PHE A 11 6.59 -27.52 -54.56
N PHE A 12 7.86 -27.17 -54.63
CA PHE A 12 8.82 -27.30 -53.54
C PHE A 12 8.61 -26.11 -52.60
N ALA A 13 7.94 -26.34 -51.47
CA ALA A 13 7.94 -25.41 -50.36
C ALA A 13 9.22 -25.62 -49.54
N GLY A 14 10.24 -24.78 -49.79
CA GLY A 14 11.41 -24.64 -48.92
C GLY A 14 11.01 -23.95 -47.65
N GLY A 15 10.79 -24.69 -46.58
CA GLY A 15 10.60 -24.11 -45.25
C GLY A 15 11.92 -23.63 -44.69
N CYS A 16 12.13 -22.30 -44.69
CA CYS A 16 13.15 -21.68 -43.83
C CYS A 16 12.67 -21.83 -42.38
N THR A 17 13.24 -22.76 -41.64
CA THR A 17 13.15 -22.77 -40.18
C THR A 17 14.07 -21.69 -39.64
N GLU A 18 13.56 -20.48 -39.43
CA GLU A 18 14.21 -19.52 -38.55
C GLU A 18 14.24 -20.14 -37.16
N HIS A 19 15.42 -20.50 -36.69
CA HIS A 19 15.66 -20.81 -35.29
C HIS A 19 15.48 -19.52 -34.47
N ALA A 20 14.33 -19.37 -33.80
CA ALA A 20 14.14 -18.36 -32.77
C ALA A 20 15.11 -18.70 -31.61
N PRO A 21 15.88 -17.72 -31.11
CA PRO A 21 16.77 -17.95 -29.98
C PRO A 21 15.98 -18.22 -28.71
N GLY A 22 16.19 -19.44 -28.15
CA GLY A 22 15.87 -19.79 -26.78
C GLY A 22 14.40 -19.61 -26.37
N ALA A 23 13.56 -20.58 -26.70
CA ALA A 23 12.25 -20.72 -26.06
C ALA A 23 12.46 -20.90 -24.54
N GLY A 24 12.09 -19.89 -23.78
CA GLY A 24 11.85 -20.03 -22.35
C GLY A 24 10.76 -21.07 -22.09
N PRO A 25 10.49 -21.47 -20.84
CA PRO A 25 9.50 -22.48 -20.52
C PRO A 25 8.19 -22.18 -21.26
N ALA A 26 7.51 -23.21 -21.74
CA ALA A 26 6.35 -23.16 -22.63
C ALA A 26 5.18 -22.28 -22.16
N ASP A 27 5.21 -21.84 -20.91
CA ASP A 27 4.22 -20.97 -20.26
C ASP A 27 4.69 -19.50 -20.07
N ALA A 28 5.76 -19.08 -20.75
CA ALA A 28 6.28 -17.72 -20.62
C ALA A 28 5.89 -16.86 -21.84
N GLY A 29 5.40 -15.66 -21.57
CA GLY A 29 5.01 -14.69 -22.61
C GLY A 29 3.72 -13.95 -22.28
N GLY A 30 3.29 -13.11 -23.22
CA GLY A 30 2.01 -12.40 -23.15
C GLY A 30 2.04 -11.08 -22.39
N THR A 31 0.88 -10.44 -22.44
CA THR A 31 0.64 -9.11 -21.81
C THR A 31 -0.44 -9.25 -20.76
N LEU A 32 -0.22 -8.66 -19.58
CA LEU A 32 -1.25 -8.46 -18.57
C LEU A 32 -1.69 -6.98 -18.60
N VAL A 33 -2.98 -6.76 -18.78
CA VAL A 33 -3.59 -5.43 -18.71
C VAL A 33 -4.33 -5.31 -17.38
N ILE A 34 -3.90 -4.36 -16.56
CA ILE A 34 -4.51 -4.04 -15.26
C ILE A 34 -5.31 -2.76 -15.42
N SER A 35 -6.63 -2.84 -15.22
CA SER A 35 -7.46 -1.62 -15.13
C SER A 35 -7.23 -0.95 -13.78
N THR A 36 -7.12 0.38 -13.77
CA THR A 36 -6.94 1.15 -12.53
C THR A 36 -7.66 2.50 -12.61
N THR A 37 -8.07 3.02 -11.46
CA THR A 37 -8.78 4.32 -11.38
C THR A 37 -7.84 5.50 -11.13
N ALA A 38 -6.55 5.26 -10.85
CA ALA A 38 -5.61 6.32 -10.56
C ALA A 38 -4.30 6.16 -11.33
N ASP A 39 -3.77 7.29 -11.79
CA ASP A 39 -2.39 7.40 -12.27
C ASP A 39 -1.41 7.26 -11.08
N PRO A 40 -0.24 6.65 -11.24
CA PRO A 40 0.75 6.54 -10.15
C PRO A 40 1.25 7.89 -9.61
N GLY A 41 1.13 8.97 -10.38
CA GLY A 41 1.62 10.30 -10.01
C GLY A 41 3.15 10.40 -10.00
N THR A 42 3.83 9.43 -9.40
CA THR A 42 5.30 9.31 -9.40
C THR A 42 5.73 7.85 -9.43
N LEU A 43 6.88 7.58 -10.03
CA LEU A 43 7.59 6.29 -9.97
C LEU A 43 8.93 6.41 -9.23
N PHE A 44 9.13 7.51 -8.49
CA PHE A 44 10.29 7.70 -7.64
C PHE A 44 9.99 7.18 -6.23
N PRO A 45 10.58 6.06 -5.80
CA PRO A 45 10.24 5.35 -4.57
C PRO A 45 10.09 6.21 -3.31
N PRO A 46 10.94 7.22 -3.02
CA PRO A 46 10.78 8.05 -1.82
C PRO A 46 9.47 8.83 -1.73
N PHE A 47 8.77 9.05 -2.85
CA PHE A 47 7.50 9.80 -2.93
C PHE A 47 6.29 8.95 -3.30
N VAL A 48 6.45 7.64 -3.39
CA VAL A 48 5.34 6.71 -3.65
C VAL A 48 4.37 6.71 -2.45
N ILE A 49 3.11 7.09 -2.71
CA ILE A 49 2.06 7.19 -1.70
C ILE A 49 0.79 6.42 -2.04
N ASN A 50 0.62 6.01 -3.30
CA ASN A 50 -0.56 5.26 -3.73
C ASN A 50 -0.21 3.81 -4.12
N VAL A 51 -1.22 2.96 -4.10
CA VAL A 51 -1.07 1.52 -4.34
C VAL A 51 -0.55 1.25 -5.76
N GLN A 52 -1.02 2.00 -6.75
CA GLN A 52 -0.63 1.82 -8.15
C GLN A 52 0.86 2.11 -8.36
N ALA A 53 1.34 3.23 -7.82
CA ALA A 53 2.77 3.57 -7.88
C ALA A 53 3.62 2.49 -7.18
N LYS A 54 3.16 1.99 -6.02
CA LYS A 54 3.84 0.92 -5.29
C LYS A 54 3.90 -0.36 -6.11
N GLN A 55 2.77 -0.81 -6.66
CA GLN A 55 2.71 -2.00 -7.51
C GLN A 55 3.70 -1.93 -8.68
N ILE A 56 3.82 -0.75 -9.32
CA ILE A 56 4.72 -0.54 -10.46
C ILE A 56 6.17 -0.49 -10.01
N THR A 57 6.49 0.28 -8.99
CA THR A 57 7.87 0.47 -8.52
C THR A 57 8.47 -0.81 -7.96
N GLU A 58 7.69 -1.66 -7.31
CA GLU A 58 8.12 -2.98 -6.83
C GLU A 58 8.37 -4.01 -7.95
N GLN A 59 7.98 -3.72 -9.19
CA GLN A 59 8.38 -4.53 -10.36
C GLN A 59 9.67 -4.01 -10.99
N ILE A 60 9.97 -2.71 -10.81
CA ILE A 60 11.11 -2.03 -11.42
C ILE A 60 12.35 -2.06 -10.51
N TYR A 61 12.17 -1.93 -9.21
CA TYR A 61 13.24 -1.89 -8.20
C TYR A 61 13.16 -3.11 -7.28
N ASP A 62 14.24 -3.39 -6.57
CA ASP A 62 14.32 -4.46 -5.58
C ASP A 62 14.61 -3.91 -4.19
N TYR A 63 14.11 -4.62 -3.18
CA TYR A 63 14.57 -4.54 -1.80
C TYR A 63 15.84 -5.37 -1.61
N LEU A 64 16.59 -5.15 -0.51
CA LEU A 64 17.71 -6.03 -0.15
C LEU A 64 17.24 -7.46 0.14
N ALA A 65 16.10 -7.58 0.83
CA ALA A 65 15.39 -8.84 0.99
C ALA A 65 13.88 -8.60 0.95
N ASP A 66 13.13 -9.54 0.38
CA ASP A 66 11.69 -9.46 0.23
C ASP A 66 10.99 -10.12 1.43
N VAL A 67 9.89 -9.53 1.91
CA VAL A 67 9.03 -10.17 2.90
C VAL A 67 8.43 -11.45 2.29
N GLY A 68 8.51 -12.56 3.01
CA GLY A 68 7.95 -13.82 2.55
C GLY A 68 6.41 -13.83 2.52
N PRO A 69 5.80 -14.83 1.87
CA PRO A 69 4.35 -14.90 1.68
C PRO A 69 3.56 -15.04 3.00
N ASP A 70 4.22 -15.51 4.05
CA ASP A 70 3.61 -15.64 5.38
C ASP A 70 3.57 -14.31 6.15
N LEU A 71 4.12 -13.24 5.57
CA LEU A 71 4.21 -11.90 6.15
C LEU A 71 4.82 -11.87 7.56
N ASP A 72 5.67 -12.86 7.88
CA ASP A 72 6.35 -12.94 9.18
C ASP A 72 7.61 -12.06 9.19
N THR A 73 7.47 -10.85 9.69
CA THR A 73 8.56 -9.87 9.80
C THR A 73 9.25 -9.86 11.16
N ARG A 74 8.93 -10.80 12.07
CA ARG A 74 9.48 -10.86 13.44
C ARG A 74 10.95 -11.25 13.51
N ASN A 75 11.45 -11.92 12.48
CA ASN A 75 12.83 -12.32 12.36
C ASN A 75 13.22 -12.55 10.89
N GLU A 76 14.51 -12.69 10.62
CA GLU A 76 15.06 -12.83 9.27
C GLU A 76 14.57 -14.06 8.48
N LYS A 77 14.07 -15.11 9.17
CA LYS A 77 13.57 -16.34 8.52
C LYS A 77 12.30 -16.11 7.70
N GLY A 78 11.56 -15.06 8.02
CA GLY A 78 10.36 -14.66 7.27
C GLY A 78 10.67 -13.93 5.98
N PHE A 79 11.96 -13.73 5.64
CA PHE A 79 12.38 -13.00 4.44
C PHE A 79 13.02 -13.93 3.42
N ARG A 80 12.95 -13.50 2.17
CA ARG A 80 13.57 -14.16 1.02
C ARG A 80 14.68 -13.27 0.46
N LEU A 81 15.65 -13.88 -0.21
CA LEU A 81 16.68 -13.13 -0.92
C LEU A 81 16.06 -12.22 -1.99
N GLY A 82 16.40 -10.95 -1.94
CA GLY A 82 16.06 -9.93 -2.92
C GLY A 82 17.28 -9.54 -3.75
N LEU A 83 17.73 -8.28 -3.59
CA LEU A 83 18.96 -7.79 -4.19
C LEU A 83 20.21 -8.34 -3.50
N SER A 84 20.13 -8.71 -2.22
CA SER A 84 21.22 -9.37 -1.50
C SER A 84 21.15 -10.90 -1.67
N ASP A 85 22.32 -11.55 -1.71
CA ASP A 85 22.45 -13.00 -1.75
C ASP A 85 22.73 -13.61 -0.37
N ARG A 86 23.12 -12.83 0.62
CA ARG A 86 23.33 -13.21 2.01
C ARG A 86 23.40 -11.99 2.93
N TRP A 87 23.23 -12.24 4.22
CA TRP A 87 23.43 -11.26 5.28
C TRP A 87 24.07 -11.88 6.53
N ARG A 88 24.63 -11.04 7.38
CA ARG A 88 25.28 -11.48 8.61
C ARG A 88 25.17 -10.42 9.71
N TRP A 89 24.73 -10.85 10.89
CA TRP A 89 24.72 -10.05 12.11
C TRP A 89 26.10 -10.03 12.81
N SER A 90 26.40 -8.92 13.50
CA SER A 90 27.44 -8.88 14.52
C SER A 90 27.01 -9.62 15.78
N GLY A 91 27.96 -10.01 16.62
CA GLY A 91 27.66 -10.73 17.88
C GLY A 91 26.80 -9.93 18.86
N ASP A 92 26.89 -8.61 18.85
CA ASP A 92 26.07 -7.72 19.67
C ASP A 92 24.72 -7.33 19.03
N SER A 93 24.44 -7.79 17.81
CA SER A 93 23.25 -7.46 17.03
C SER A 93 23.03 -5.95 16.78
N LEU A 94 24.08 -5.15 16.83
CA LEU A 94 24.03 -3.73 16.53
C LEU A 94 24.52 -3.41 15.11
N THR A 95 25.06 -4.41 14.39
CA THR A 95 25.35 -4.27 12.96
C THR A 95 24.79 -5.44 12.15
N LEU A 96 24.38 -5.12 10.92
CA LEU A 96 23.89 -6.08 9.95
C LEU A 96 24.54 -5.81 8.59
N ALA A 97 25.34 -6.76 8.12
CA ALA A 97 25.99 -6.70 6.83
C ALA A 97 25.14 -7.41 5.77
N PHE A 98 24.81 -6.73 4.69
CA PHE A 98 24.22 -7.31 3.48
C PHE A 98 25.27 -7.39 2.38
N HIS A 99 25.33 -8.53 1.72
CA HIS A 99 26.13 -8.71 0.53
C HIS A 99 25.24 -8.63 -0.72
N VAL A 100 25.48 -7.66 -1.56
CA VAL A 100 24.78 -7.47 -2.84
C VAL A 100 25.14 -8.61 -3.78
N ASN A 101 24.14 -9.14 -4.49
CA ASN A 101 24.36 -10.23 -5.44
C ASN A 101 25.31 -9.76 -6.58
N PRO A 102 26.46 -10.40 -6.78
CA PRO A 102 27.45 -9.97 -7.77
C PRO A 102 26.97 -10.05 -9.23
N ARG A 103 25.85 -10.76 -9.47
CA ARG A 103 25.22 -10.84 -10.80
C ARG A 103 24.18 -9.74 -11.02
N ALA A 104 23.84 -8.96 -9.97
CA ALA A 104 22.82 -7.93 -10.07
C ALA A 104 23.34 -6.76 -10.93
N LYS A 105 22.49 -6.35 -11.88
CA LYS A 105 22.75 -5.21 -12.75
C LYS A 105 21.56 -4.28 -12.76
N TRP A 106 21.83 -3.01 -12.90
CA TRP A 106 20.83 -2.01 -13.25
C TRP A 106 20.31 -2.24 -14.67
N HIS A 107 19.13 -1.74 -14.98
CA HIS A 107 18.52 -1.87 -16.33
C HIS A 107 19.35 -1.22 -17.45
N ASP A 108 20.30 -0.36 -17.11
CA ASP A 108 21.28 0.24 -18.03
C ASP A 108 22.56 -0.59 -18.19
N GLY A 109 22.64 -1.77 -17.54
CA GLY A 109 23.74 -2.73 -17.63
C GLY A 109 24.87 -2.51 -16.63
N ARG A 110 24.86 -1.46 -15.83
CA ARG A 110 25.88 -1.21 -14.78
C ARG A 110 25.72 -2.18 -13.62
N ASP A 111 26.83 -2.46 -12.94
CA ASP A 111 26.82 -3.31 -11.75
C ASP A 111 26.18 -2.59 -10.57
N VAL A 112 25.41 -3.35 -9.77
CA VAL A 112 24.89 -2.88 -8.49
C VAL A 112 25.96 -3.05 -7.43
N THR A 113 26.14 -2.03 -6.60
CA THR A 113 27.17 -2.01 -5.57
C THR A 113 26.63 -1.66 -4.20
N ALA A 114 27.41 -1.90 -3.16
CA ALA A 114 27.11 -1.48 -1.80
C ALA A 114 26.98 0.06 -1.66
N ARG A 115 27.61 0.83 -2.58
CA ARG A 115 27.44 2.28 -2.64
C ARG A 115 26.01 2.69 -2.97
N ASP A 116 25.31 1.94 -3.81
CA ASP A 116 23.89 2.22 -4.13
C ASP A 116 23.03 2.05 -2.89
N VAL A 117 23.32 1.04 -2.06
CA VAL A 117 22.64 0.82 -0.77
C VAL A 117 22.91 2.00 0.17
N GLN A 118 24.17 2.36 0.38
CA GLN A 118 24.56 3.50 1.21
C GLN A 118 23.90 4.80 0.74
N PHE A 119 23.96 5.09 -0.56
CA PHE A 119 23.33 6.25 -1.17
C PHE A 119 21.83 6.30 -0.90
N THR A 120 21.13 5.17 -1.11
CA THR A 120 19.69 5.07 -0.91
C THR A 120 19.28 5.46 0.51
N PHE A 121 19.98 4.94 1.51
CA PHE A 121 19.70 5.26 2.91
C PHE A 121 20.06 6.70 3.26
N ALA A 122 21.20 7.21 2.79
CA ALA A 122 21.61 8.60 2.99
C ALA A 122 20.59 9.58 2.38
N LEU A 123 20.10 9.30 1.17
CA LEU A 123 19.10 10.11 0.49
C LEU A 123 17.76 10.13 1.27
N ASN A 124 17.27 8.97 1.70
CA ASN A 124 15.98 8.88 2.41
C ASN A 124 16.04 9.44 3.84
N LYS A 125 17.21 9.49 4.46
CA LYS A 125 17.44 10.15 5.76
C LYS A 125 17.68 11.65 5.64
N ASN A 126 17.90 12.17 4.44
CA ASN A 126 18.12 13.61 4.24
C ASN A 126 16.81 14.39 4.44
N PRO A 127 16.71 15.27 5.45
CA PRO A 127 15.52 16.06 5.69
C PRO A 127 15.12 16.96 4.51
N ALA A 128 16.08 17.41 3.71
CA ALA A 128 15.83 18.24 2.54
C ALA A 128 15.03 17.50 1.46
N LEU A 129 15.10 16.17 1.40
CA LEU A 129 14.28 15.37 0.47
C LEU A 129 12.78 15.51 0.82
N GLY A 130 12.42 15.63 2.11
CA GLY A 130 11.04 15.68 2.56
C GLY A 130 10.29 14.34 2.42
N GLY A 131 11.02 13.24 2.28
CA GLY A 131 10.46 11.89 2.22
C GLY A 131 9.87 11.44 3.57
N ARG A 132 9.03 10.40 3.54
CA ARG A 132 8.29 9.91 4.71
C ARG A 132 9.08 8.95 5.61
N MET A 133 10.21 8.44 5.14
CA MET A 133 10.91 7.32 5.77
C MET A 133 11.77 7.70 6.98
N GLY A 134 11.81 8.96 7.38
CA GLY A 134 12.67 9.43 8.48
C GLY A 134 12.40 8.77 9.83
N THR A 135 11.13 8.48 10.13
CA THR A 135 10.73 7.82 11.39
C THR A 135 11.05 6.33 11.38
N GLU A 136 10.74 5.64 10.29
CA GLU A 136 10.98 4.21 10.08
C GLU A 136 12.47 3.88 10.09
N LEU A 137 13.31 4.79 9.58
CA LEU A 137 14.76 4.64 9.55
C LEU A 137 15.47 5.22 10.79
N ALA A 138 14.75 5.72 11.78
CA ALA A 138 15.33 6.44 12.92
C ALA A 138 16.32 5.58 13.75
N ASN A 139 16.09 4.26 13.82
CA ASN A 139 16.99 3.34 14.53
C ASN A 139 18.26 3.00 13.75
N ILE A 140 18.29 3.22 12.41
CA ILE A 140 19.51 3.04 11.61
C ILE A 140 20.35 4.31 11.76
N ASP A 141 21.50 4.20 12.39
CA ASP A 141 22.43 5.32 12.56
C ASP A 141 23.07 5.68 11.22
N SER A 142 23.73 4.72 10.61
CA SER A 142 24.46 4.89 9.35
C SER A 142 24.51 3.61 8.53
N VAL A 143 24.89 3.74 7.26
CA VAL A 143 25.23 2.62 6.38
C VAL A 143 26.64 2.88 5.84
N THR A 144 27.55 1.94 6.04
CA THR A 144 28.94 2.00 5.57
C THR A 144 29.22 0.93 4.53
N VAL A 145 30.21 1.15 3.71
CA VAL A 145 30.66 0.21 2.66
C VAL A 145 32.00 -0.36 3.09
N THR A 146 32.12 -1.69 3.17
CA THR A 146 33.38 -2.38 3.50
C THR A 146 34.14 -2.85 2.26
N ASP A 147 33.41 -3.21 1.22
CA ASP A 147 33.90 -3.55 -0.10
C ASP A 147 32.84 -3.23 -1.16
N SER A 148 33.12 -3.46 -2.43
CA SER A 148 32.21 -3.11 -3.54
C SER A 148 30.81 -3.72 -3.43
N LEU A 149 30.63 -4.83 -2.69
CA LEU A 149 29.38 -5.57 -2.61
C LEU A 149 28.82 -5.61 -1.20
N THR A 150 29.57 -5.20 -0.15
CA THR A 150 29.13 -5.34 1.24
C THR A 150 28.76 -4.00 1.86
N ALA A 151 27.48 -3.82 2.17
CA ALA A 151 26.93 -2.69 2.92
C ALA A 151 26.64 -3.10 4.37
N VAL A 152 27.10 -2.33 5.33
CA VAL A 152 26.93 -2.57 6.76
C VAL A 152 26.02 -1.52 7.37
N PHE A 153 24.92 -1.95 7.93
CA PHE A 153 23.96 -1.13 8.66
C PHE A 153 24.37 -1.08 10.14
N TRP A 154 24.42 0.12 10.70
CA TRP A 154 24.70 0.40 12.09
C TRP A 154 23.42 0.86 12.78
N PHE A 155 23.04 0.19 13.86
CA PHE A 155 21.83 0.48 14.62
C PHE A 155 22.15 1.17 15.94
N ARG A 156 21.30 2.11 16.34
CA ARG A 156 21.43 2.83 17.64
C ARG A 156 21.07 1.96 18.82
N ALA A 157 20.11 1.07 18.63
CA ALA A 157 19.63 0.17 19.67
C ALA A 157 19.05 -1.11 19.04
N ARG A 158 19.01 -2.18 19.83
CA ARG A 158 18.30 -3.40 19.44
C ARG A 158 16.80 -3.13 19.36
N SER A 159 16.17 -3.60 18.29
CA SER A 159 14.73 -3.47 18.03
C SER A 159 14.22 -4.73 17.32
N PRO A 160 12.99 -5.17 17.57
CA PRO A 160 12.37 -6.27 16.84
C PRO A 160 12.24 -6.03 15.32
N THR A 161 12.28 -4.77 14.89
CA THR A 161 12.08 -4.37 13.47
C THR A 161 13.40 -4.17 12.72
N GLN A 162 14.58 -4.28 13.37
CA GLN A 162 15.88 -3.96 12.76
C GLN A 162 16.09 -4.60 11.38
N PHE A 163 15.72 -5.89 11.23
CA PHE A 163 15.87 -6.58 9.97
C PHE A 163 14.92 -6.02 8.90
N LEU A 164 13.66 -5.85 9.24
CA LEU A 164 12.66 -5.24 8.35
C LEU A 164 13.11 -3.84 7.90
N ASP A 165 13.55 -3.01 8.85
CA ASP A 165 13.95 -1.61 8.60
C ASP A 165 15.13 -1.52 7.62
N ALA A 166 16.09 -2.44 7.72
CA ALA A 166 17.24 -2.48 6.83
C ALA A 166 16.96 -3.18 5.49
N ALA A 167 16.19 -4.28 5.51
CA ALA A 167 16.07 -5.18 4.38
C ALA A 167 14.96 -4.82 3.39
N ALA A 168 13.79 -4.35 3.90
CA ALA A 168 12.56 -4.26 3.10
C ALA A 168 11.78 -2.94 3.26
N GLN A 169 12.38 -1.90 3.84
CA GLN A 169 11.76 -0.57 3.90
C GLN A 169 12.05 0.27 2.65
N LEU A 170 13.23 0.12 2.06
CA LEU A 170 13.64 0.93 0.93
C LEU A 170 13.92 0.07 -0.31
N LEU A 171 13.28 0.44 -1.42
CA LEU A 171 13.70 0.02 -2.75
C LEU A 171 15.06 0.68 -3.06
N ILE A 172 16.05 -0.11 -3.50
CA ILE A 172 17.41 0.38 -3.72
C ILE A 172 17.47 1.22 -4.99
N LEU A 173 18.14 2.36 -4.92
CA LEU A 173 18.20 3.40 -5.95
C LEU A 173 19.58 3.47 -6.60
N PRO A 174 19.66 3.79 -7.92
CA PRO A 174 20.92 3.89 -8.66
C PRO A 174 21.70 5.16 -8.29
N ALA A 175 22.73 5.03 -7.47
CA ALA A 175 23.58 6.16 -7.08
C ALA A 175 24.16 6.88 -8.31
N HIS A 176 24.60 6.12 -9.32
CA HIS A 176 25.20 6.69 -10.54
C HIS A 176 24.27 7.58 -11.35
N GLN A 177 22.94 7.39 -11.24
CA GLN A 177 21.94 8.22 -11.91
C GLN A 177 21.55 9.44 -11.08
N LEU A 178 21.44 9.28 -9.75
CA LEU A 178 20.76 10.23 -8.87
C LEU A 178 21.70 11.09 -8.03
N GLU A 179 22.88 10.62 -7.72
CA GLU A 179 23.83 11.24 -6.77
C GLU A 179 24.21 12.68 -7.14
N LYS A 180 24.28 12.99 -8.44
CA LYS A 180 24.68 14.32 -8.93
C LYS A 180 23.51 15.29 -9.09
N ILE A 181 22.28 14.81 -8.87
CA ILE A 181 21.07 15.63 -8.99
C ILE A 181 20.82 16.31 -7.65
N PRO A 182 20.67 17.64 -7.61
CA PRO A 182 20.28 18.33 -6.37
C PRO A 182 18.99 17.78 -5.80
N VAL A 183 18.92 17.67 -4.47
CA VAL A 183 17.76 17.06 -3.78
C VAL A 183 16.46 17.79 -4.09
N ASP A 184 16.49 19.13 -4.22
CA ASP A 184 15.32 19.92 -4.59
C ASP A 184 14.82 19.55 -5.99
N SER A 185 15.72 19.32 -6.96
CA SER A 185 15.34 18.87 -8.30
C SER A 185 14.71 17.47 -8.29
N LEU A 186 15.18 16.56 -7.40
CA LEU A 186 14.54 15.24 -7.23
C LEU A 186 13.12 15.34 -6.67
N ARG A 187 12.84 16.36 -5.85
CA ARG A 187 11.49 16.64 -5.33
C ARG A 187 10.56 17.15 -6.42
N GLU A 188 11.04 17.97 -7.32
CA GLU A 188 10.25 18.52 -8.44
C GLU A 188 10.01 17.50 -9.54
N GLY A 189 10.96 16.58 -9.79
CA GLY A 189 10.81 15.53 -10.79
C GLY A 189 12.06 14.67 -10.92
N ALA A 190 11.96 13.42 -10.49
CA ALA A 190 13.02 12.45 -10.68
C ALA A 190 13.13 12.00 -12.15
N PRO A 191 14.33 11.60 -12.63
CA PRO A 191 14.48 11.03 -13.96
C PRO A 191 13.72 9.72 -14.12
N PRO A 192 13.53 9.22 -15.36
CA PRO A 192 12.93 7.93 -15.61
C PRO A 192 13.59 6.82 -14.78
N PRO A 193 12.81 5.89 -14.21
CA PRO A 193 13.33 4.89 -13.31
C PRO A 193 14.28 3.90 -14.00
N ILE A 194 15.47 3.73 -13.43
CA ILE A 194 16.41 2.65 -13.72
C ILE A 194 16.47 1.78 -12.47
N GLY A 195 15.98 0.56 -12.56
CA GLY A 195 15.90 -0.38 -11.44
C GLY A 195 16.72 -1.65 -11.68
N THR A 196 16.51 -2.62 -10.79
CA THR A 196 17.13 -3.96 -10.83
C THR A 196 16.08 -5.06 -10.95
N GLY A 197 14.80 -4.67 -10.97
CA GLY A 197 13.65 -5.55 -10.99
C GLY A 197 13.52 -6.37 -12.28
N ARG A 198 12.62 -7.36 -12.25
CA ARG A 198 12.37 -8.21 -13.43
C ARG A 198 11.67 -7.50 -14.59
N PHE A 199 11.19 -6.28 -14.34
CA PHE A 199 10.58 -5.43 -15.37
C PHE A 199 11.25 -4.06 -15.37
N ARG A 200 11.33 -3.45 -16.56
CA ARG A 200 11.81 -2.09 -16.76
C ARG A 200 10.72 -1.22 -17.37
N LEU A 201 10.70 0.07 -17.03
CA LEU A 201 9.77 1.02 -17.62
C LEU A 201 10.00 1.10 -19.13
N ARG A 202 8.94 0.93 -19.90
CA ARG A 202 8.93 1.17 -21.34
C ARG A 202 8.33 2.52 -21.69
N LYS A 203 7.15 2.82 -21.11
CA LYS A 203 6.39 4.03 -21.44
C LYS A 203 5.52 4.44 -20.26
N TRP A 204 5.37 5.72 -20.06
CA TRP A 204 4.38 6.30 -19.17
C TRP A 204 3.67 7.45 -19.88
N ASP A 205 2.42 7.22 -20.26
CA ASP A 205 1.49 8.24 -20.75
C ASP A 205 0.68 8.72 -19.53
N LYS A 206 1.06 9.87 -18.98
CA LYS A 206 0.44 10.41 -17.76
C LYS A 206 -1.07 10.53 -17.90
N GLY A 207 -1.81 10.03 -16.92
CA GLY A 207 -3.27 9.98 -16.92
C GLY A 207 -3.90 8.92 -17.84
N ALA A 208 -3.12 8.18 -18.62
CA ALA A 208 -3.61 7.18 -19.56
C ALA A 208 -3.08 5.77 -19.28
N SER A 209 -1.76 5.56 -19.21
CA SER A 209 -1.19 4.24 -18.97
C SER A 209 0.27 4.25 -18.53
N VAL A 210 0.65 3.19 -17.82
CA VAL A 210 2.06 2.83 -17.58
C VAL A 210 2.32 1.45 -18.15
N GLU A 211 3.37 1.32 -18.94
CA GLU A 211 3.81 0.07 -19.55
C GLU A 211 5.20 -0.29 -19.04
N ILE A 212 5.34 -1.51 -18.53
CA ILE A 212 6.62 -2.12 -18.20
C ILE A 212 6.81 -3.40 -19.02
N ILE A 213 8.06 -3.70 -19.35
CA ILE A 213 8.45 -4.88 -20.11
C ILE A 213 9.47 -5.72 -19.34
N ALA A 214 9.44 -7.03 -19.57
CA ALA A 214 10.38 -7.95 -18.95
C ALA A 214 11.83 -7.59 -19.26
N ASP A 215 12.68 -7.58 -18.23
CA ASP A 215 14.13 -7.61 -18.40
C ASP A 215 14.58 -9.04 -18.59
N THR A 216 14.99 -9.37 -19.82
CA THR A 216 15.42 -10.73 -20.18
C THR A 216 16.78 -11.09 -19.62
N SER A 217 17.56 -10.09 -19.17
CA SER A 217 18.90 -10.25 -18.59
C SER A 217 18.92 -10.26 -17.06
N ASN A 218 17.76 -10.20 -16.42
CA ASN A 218 17.67 -10.11 -14.96
C ASN A 218 18.37 -11.26 -14.23
N PHE A 219 19.14 -10.94 -13.19
CA PHE A 219 19.95 -11.90 -12.44
C PHE A 219 19.13 -13.00 -11.74
N ARG A 220 17.84 -12.77 -11.49
CA ARG A 220 16.87 -13.74 -10.93
C ARG A 220 16.13 -14.53 -12.02
N GLY A 221 16.52 -14.36 -13.28
CA GLY A 221 15.86 -14.93 -14.44
C GLY A 221 14.71 -14.08 -14.96
N ARG A 222 14.34 -14.32 -16.22
CA ARG A 222 13.27 -13.61 -16.93
C ARG A 222 11.93 -13.75 -16.23
N ALA A 223 11.13 -12.68 -16.23
CA ALA A 223 9.73 -12.73 -15.82
C ALA A 223 8.91 -13.63 -16.76
N ARG A 224 7.84 -14.24 -16.26
CA ARG A 224 6.94 -15.06 -17.08
C ARG A 224 6.18 -14.25 -18.12
N LEU A 225 5.72 -13.05 -17.76
CA LEU A 225 5.05 -12.11 -18.67
C LEU A 225 6.09 -11.31 -19.45
N ASP A 226 5.78 -10.99 -20.71
CA ASP A 226 6.57 -10.08 -21.53
C ASP A 226 6.33 -8.62 -21.12
N ARG A 227 5.07 -8.31 -20.75
CA ARG A 227 4.61 -6.94 -20.58
C ARG A 227 3.49 -6.86 -19.55
N VAL A 228 3.48 -5.77 -18.79
CA VAL A 228 2.36 -5.39 -17.92
C VAL A 228 1.98 -3.94 -18.23
N ILE A 229 0.68 -3.68 -18.36
CA ILE A 229 0.13 -2.36 -18.65
C ILE A 229 -0.88 -2.01 -17.57
N TRP A 230 -0.66 -0.92 -16.84
CA TRP A 230 -1.69 -0.28 -16.04
C TRP A 230 -2.45 0.72 -16.92
N SER A 231 -3.70 0.40 -17.23
CA SER A 231 -4.59 1.22 -18.06
C SER A 231 -5.47 2.08 -17.16
N VAL A 232 -5.25 3.39 -17.16
CA VAL A 232 -5.96 4.33 -16.28
C VAL A 232 -7.35 4.62 -16.82
N ALA A 233 -8.36 4.45 -15.97
CA ALA A 233 -9.74 4.84 -16.20
C ALA A 233 -10.27 5.50 -14.92
N PRO A 234 -10.22 6.84 -14.80
CA PRO A 234 -10.59 7.55 -13.56
C PRO A 234 -12.00 7.23 -13.07
N GLU A 235 -12.92 7.02 -14.01
CA GLU A 235 -14.28 6.61 -13.68
C GLU A 235 -14.35 5.13 -13.35
N PHE A 236 -14.79 4.81 -12.12
CA PHE A 236 -14.88 3.45 -11.60
C PHE A 236 -15.70 2.52 -12.53
N THR A 237 -16.82 2.98 -13.05
CA THR A 237 -17.66 2.20 -13.97
C THR A 237 -16.93 1.84 -15.25
N THR A 238 -16.13 2.74 -15.80
CA THR A 238 -15.28 2.49 -16.97
C THR A 238 -14.22 1.43 -16.66
N ALA A 239 -13.55 1.53 -15.50
CA ALA A 239 -12.54 0.56 -15.08
C ALA A 239 -13.12 -0.85 -14.95
N VAL A 240 -14.31 -0.98 -14.35
CA VAL A 240 -15.05 -2.26 -14.23
C VAL A 240 -15.49 -2.78 -15.59
N THR A 241 -15.98 -1.90 -16.46
CA THR A 241 -16.44 -2.28 -17.82
C THR A 241 -15.29 -2.88 -18.63
N ARG A 242 -14.09 -2.30 -18.57
CA ARG A 242 -12.90 -2.86 -19.25
C ARG A 242 -12.59 -4.30 -18.82
N LEU A 243 -12.77 -4.62 -17.52
CA LEU A 243 -12.62 -6.00 -17.05
C LEU A 243 -13.69 -6.92 -17.65
N PHE A 244 -14.94 -6.48 -17.69
CA PHE A 244 -16.05 -7.30 -18.18
C PHE A 244 -16.06 -7.48 -19.72
N SER A 245 -15.58 -6.47 -20.46
CA SER A 245 -15.41 -6.58 -21.92
C SER A 245 -14.19 -7.41 -22.34
N GLY A 246 -13.25 -7.65 -21.44
CA GLY A 246 -11.96 -8.31 -21.74
C GLY A 246 -10.89 -7.35 -22.24
N ASP A 247 -11.09 -6.02 -22.16
CA ASP A 247 -10.08 -5.01 -22.46
C ASP A 247 -9.03 -4.90 -21.33
N ALA A 248 -9.33 -5.47 -20.15
CA ALA A 248 -8.42 -5.65 -19.05
C ALA A 248 -8.54 -7.06 -18.47
N ASP A 249 -7.41 -7.60 -18.02
CA ASP A 249 -7.29 -8.94 -17.44
C ASP A 249 -7.50 -8.92 -15.91
N LEU A 250 -7.23 -7.78 -15.26
CA LEU A 250 -7.26 -7.64 -13.82
C LEU A 250 -7.81 -6.27 -13.39
N PHE A 251 -8.60 -6.28 -12.32
CA PHE A 251 -9.00 -5.10 -11.56
C PHE A 251 -9.09 -5.45 -10.07
N ASP A 252 -8.31 -4.78 -9.23
CA ASP A 252 -8.15 -5.11 -7.80
C ASP A 252 -9.07 -4.32 -6.85
N ALA A 253 -9.85 -3.38 -7.38
CA ALA A 253 -10.70 -2.48 -6.59
C ALA A 253 -12.21 -2.78 -6.74
N LEU A 254 -12.60 -4.02 -7.07
CA LEU A 254 -14.02 -4.40 -7.19
C LEU A 254 -14.77 -4.17 -5.87
N ARG A 255 -16.01 -3.71 -6.01
CA ARG A 255 -16.92 -3.47 -4.88
C ARG A 255 -17.92 -4.62 -4.75
N PRO A 256 -18.55 -4.83 -3.55
CA PRO A 256 -19.53 -5.88 -3.34
C PRO A 256 -20.65 -5.92 -4.39
N GLU A 257 -21.16 -4.76 -4.80
CA GLU A 257 -22.21 -4.64 -5.82
C GLU A 257 -21.80 -5.16 -7.21
N ASN A 258 -20.49 -5.11 -7.54
CA ASN A 258 -20.01 -5.63 -8.81
C ASN A 258 -19.91 -7.16 -8.83
N LEU A 259 -19.78 -7.79 -7.66
CA LEU A 259 -19.66 -9.25 -7.55
C LEU A 259 -20.95 -9.97 -7.95
N GLN A 260 -22.11 -9.36 -7.74
CA GLN A 260 -23.38 -9.88 -8.25
C GLN A 260 -23.44 -9.89 -9.78
N GLN A 261 -22.75 -8.94 -10.42
CA GLN A 261 -22.66 -8.86 -11.89
C GLN A 261 -21.71 -9.92 -12.44
N LEU A 262 -20.67 -10.30 -11.69
CA LEU A 262 -19.67 -11.30 -12.11
C LEU A 262 -20.27 -12.65 -12.49
N ALA A 263 -21.37 -13.05 -11.86
CA ALA A 263 -22.05 -14.30 -12.18
C ALA A 263 -22.50 -14.40 -13.66
N ARG A 264 -22.57 -13.26 -14.37
CA ARG A 264 -22.93 -13.18 -15.80
C ARG A 264 -21.73 -13.35 -16.73
N TYR A 265 -20.49 -13.25 -16.19
CA TYR A 265 -19.25 -13.27 -16.99
C TYR A 265 -18.43 -14.53 -16.66
N ARG A 266 -18.47 -15.52 -17.55
CA ARG A 266 -17.79 -16.81 -17.33
C ARG A 266 -16.26 -16.74 -17.45
N ASN A 267 -15.76 -15.70 -18.10
CA ASN A 267 -14.32 -15.45 -18.34
C ASN A 267 -13.65 -14.70 -17.19
N VAL A 268 -14.41 -14.24 -16.18
CA VAL A 268 -13.88 -13.50 -15.03
C VAL A 268 -14.06 -14.32 -13.75
N ARG A 269 -13.06 -14.35 -12.92
CA ARG A 269 -13.09 -15.00 -11.60
C ARG A 269 -12.67 -14.03 -10.50
N THR A 270 -13.24 -14.19 -9.31
CA THR A 270 -12.82 -13.46 -8.11
C THR A 270 -11.74 -14.25 -7.37
N ILE A 271 -10.66 -13.56 -6.98
CA ILE A 271 -9.63 -14.08 -6.10
C ILE A 271 -9.69 -13.25 -4.83
N LEU A 272 -10.10 -13.88 -3.71
CA LEU A 272 -10.14 -13.22 -2.42
C LEU A 272 -8.76 -13.31 -1.76
N LEU A 273 -8.19 -12.17 -1.44
CA LEU A 273 -6.92 -12.06 -0.72
C LEU A 273 -7.17 -11.41 0.64
N PRO A 274 -6.48 -11.83 1.71
CA PRO A 274 -6.53 -11.14 2.99
C PRO A 274 -6.09 -9.69 2.82
N GLY A 275 -6.94 -8.74 3.22
CA GLY A 275 -6.63 -7.31 3.14
C GLY A 275 -5.59 -6.90 4.18
N MET A 276 -4.74 -5.96 3.79
CA MET A 276 -3.72 -5.35 4.65
C MET A 276 -4.20 -4.02 5.23
N ASP A 277 -5.35 -3.54 4.80
CA ASP A 277 -5.95 -2.29 5.24
C ASP A 277 -7.01 -2.50 6.31
N TYR A 278 -7.16 -1.54 7.20
CA TYR A 278 -8.26 -1.48 8.15
C TYR A 278 -8.73 -0.05 8.37
N ALA A 279 -10.04 0.14 8.54
CA ALA A 279 -10.60 1.42 8.90
C ALA A 279 -10.70 1.55 10.43
N PHE A 280 -10.44 2.74 10.95
CA PHE A 280 -10.51 3.03 12.37
C PHE A 280 -11.04 4.43 12.65
N LEU A 281 -11.69 4.60 13.80
CA LEU A 281 -12.05 5.89 14.36
C LEU A 281 -10.92 6.38 15.26
N ARG A 282 -10.28 7.49 14.90
CA ARG A 282 -9.25 8.15 15.66
C ARG A 282 -9.86 9.25 16.51
N PHE A 283 -9.52 9.29 17.78
CA PHE A 283 -9.87 10.39 18.68
C PHE A 283 -8.65 11.28 18.90
N ASN A 284 -8.80 12.57 18.72
CA ASN A 284 -7.77 13.52 19.14
C ASN A 284 -7.80 13.63 20.68
N LEU A 285 -6.69 13.34 21.34
CA LEU A 285 -6.59 13.40 22.80
C LEU A 285 -6.20 14.79 23.31
N ARG A 286 -5.84 15.70 22.40
CA ARG A 286 -5.44 17.07 22.70
C ARG A 286 -6.47 18.05 22.18
N ASP A 287 -6.64 19.16 22.89
CA ASP A 287 -7.55 20.23 22.50
C ASP A 287 -7.07 20.83 21.14
N PRO A 288 -7.91 20.83 20.09
CA PRO A 288 -7.56 21.43 18.81
C PRO A 288 -7.19 22.91 18.89
N MET A 289 -7.73 23.64 19.87
CA MET A 289 -7.46 25.05 20.08
C MET A 289 -6.25 25.32 20.99
N ASN A 290 -5.87 24.34 21.84
CA ASN A 290 -4.72 24.44 22.73
C ASN A 290 -4.13 23.08 23.04
N ARG A 291 -3.16 22.65 22.23
CA ARG A 291 -2.54 21.32 22.32
C ARG A 291 -1.85 21.01 23.66
N ALA A 292 -1.59 21.99 24.50
CA ALA A 292 -1.09 21.78 25.86
C ALA A 292 -2.16 21.16 26.78
N ARG A 293 -3.45 21.28 26.44
CA ARG A 293 -4.57 20.77 27.22
C ARG A 293 -5.12 19.46 26.67
N PRO A 294 -5.71 18.59 27.53
CA PRO A 294 -6.49 17.45 27.07
C PRO A 294 -7.69 17.94 26.24
N HIS A 295 -8.10 17.11 25.26
CA HIS A 295 -9.31 17.36 24.48
C HIS A 295 -10.53 17.47 25.42
N PRO A 296 -11.42 18.46 25.26
CA PRO A 296 -12.55 18.69 26.17
C PRO A 296 -13.53 17.50 26.28
N LEU A 297 -13.59 16.64 25.24
CA LEU A 297 -14.38 15.41 25.22
C LEU A 297 -13.44 14.20 25.32
N PHE A 298 -12.55 14.04 24.36
CA PHE A 298 -11.76 12.83 24.18
C PHE A 298 -10.51 12.72 25.07
N GLY A 299 -10.25 13.71 25.89
CA GLY A 299 -9.35 13.58 27.03
C GLY A 299 -9.88 12.57 28.07
N ASP A 300 -11.21 12.45 28.20
CA ASP A 300 -11.86 11.49 29.08
C ASP A 300 -11.83 10.08 28.46
N ARG A 301 -11.15 9.14 29.15
CA ARG A 301 -11.02 7.76 28.73
C ARG A 301 -12.36 7.02 28.69
N ASP A 302 -13.22 7.25 29.67
CA ASP A 302 -14.47 6.53 29.79
C ASP A 302 -15.51 7.04 28.80
N LEU A 303 -15.44 8.31 28.42
CA LEU A 303 -16.22 8.81 27.27
C LEU A 303 -15.83 8.10 25.97
N ARG A 304 -14.54 7.94 25.69
CA ARG A 304 -14.08 7.19 24.51
C ARG A 304 -14.56 5.73 24.56
N ARG A 305 -14.51 5.10 25.73
CA ARG A 305 -15.04 3.71 25.92
C ARG A 305 -16.54 3.62 25.65
N ALA A 306 -17.30 4.59 26.12
CA ALA A 306 -18.75 4.64 25.88
C ALA A 306 -19.05 4.76 24.38
N ILE A 307 -18.37 5.66 23.67
CA ILE A 307 -18.51 5.81 22.22
C ILE A 307 -18.11 4.51 21.48
N THR A 308 -17.01 3.87 21.89
CA THR A 308 -16.59 2.59 21.30
C THR A 308 -17.63 1.49 21.45
N MET A 309 -18.26 1.38 22.64
CA MET A 309 -19.33 0.42 22.89
C MET A 309 -20.64 0.79 22.19
N ALA A 310 -20.86 2.05 21.87
CA ALA A 310 -22.05 2.53 21.17
C ALA A 310 -22.08 2.17 19.68
N VAL A 311 -20.93 1.83 19.08
CA VAL A 311 -20.80 1.53 17.65
C VAL A 311 -20.89 0.03 17.38
N ASN A 312 -21.93 -0.40 16.66
CA ASN A 312 -22.05 -1.76 16.13
C ASN A 312 -21.19 -1.90 14.86
N ARG A 313 -19.93 -2.25 15.06
CA ARG A 313 -18.95 -2.42 13.98
C ARG A 313 -19.34 -3.53 13.00
N GLY A 314 -19.94 -4.61 13.50
CA GLY A 314 -20.39 -5.72 12.65
C GLY A 314 -21.47 -5.29 11.65
N THR A 315 -22.45 -4.50 12.10
CA THR A 315 -23.47 -3.95 11.20
C THR A 315 -22.85 -2.94 10.23
N LEU A 316 -21.96 -2.08 10.72
CA LEU A 316 -21.26 -1.09 9.88
C LEU A 316 -20.50 -1.76 8.73
N VAL A 317 -19.69 -2.77 9.05
CA VAL A 317 -18.91 -3.54 8.06
C VAL A 317 -19.83 -4.23 7.05
N ARG A 318 -20.85 -4.95 7.52
CA ARG A 318 -21.79 -5.62 6.61
C ARG A 318 -22.53 -4.66 5.69
N SER A 319 -22.91 -3.49 6.18
CA SER A 319 -23.65 -2.51 5.36
C SER A 319 -22.81 -1.87 4.26
N VAL A 320 -21.49 -1.79 4.42
CA VAL A 320 -20.58 -1.12 3.47
C VAL A 320 -19.79 -2.10 2.62
N LEU A 321 -19.36 -3.21 3.22
CA LEU A 321 -18.40 -4.15 2.62
C LEU A 321 -18.94 -5.60 2.56
N ASP A 322 -20.19 -5.82 2.98
CA ASP A 322 -20.84 -7.12 3.00
C ASP A 322 -19.97 -8.19 3.70
N THR A 323 -19.69 -9.30 3.03
CA THR A 323 -18.84 -10.41 3.53
C THR A 323 -17.35 -10.23 3.23
N PHE A 324 -16.97 -9.13 2.52
CA PHE A 324 -15.59 -8.89 2.06
C PHE A 324 -14.69 -8.19 3.09
N ALA A 325 -15.22 -7.91 4.28
CA ALA A 325 -14.43 -7.39 5.38
C ALA A 325 -14.85 -8.00 6.71
N LEU A 326 -13.94 -7.97 7.66
CA LEU A 326 -14.12 -8.47 9.00
C LEU A 326 -13.82 -7.36 10.00
N VAL A 327 -14.50 -7.40 11.16
CA VAL A 327 -14.11 -6.57 12.30
C VAL A 327 -12.77 -7.10 12.84
N PRO A 328 -11.69 -6.29 12.85
CA PRO A 328 -10.39 -6.75 13.34
C PRO A 328 -10.41 -6.92 14.86
N VAL A 329 -9.48 -7.70 15.41
CA VAL A 329 -9.33 -7.88 16.86
C VAL A 329 -8.59 -6.74 17.54
N GLY A 330 -7.85 -5.95 16.77
CA GLY A 330 -7.02 -4.83 17.25
C GLY A 330 -6.50 -3.98 16.09
N PRO A 331 -5.45 -3.19 16.31
CA PRO A 331 -4.88 -2.30 15.30
C PRO A 331 -3.99 -3.01 14.28
N ILE A 332 -3.80 -4.32 14.39
CA ILE A 332 -3.03 -5.14 13.46
C ILE A 332 -3.99 -5.99 12.64
N VAL A 333 -3.85 -5.99 11.32
CA VAL A 333 -4.70 -6.76 10.43
C VAL A 333 -4.48 -8.26 10.61
N ARG A 334 -5.53 -9.06 10.41
CA ARG A 334 -5.49 -10.52 10.63
C ARG A 334 -4.53 -11.26 9.70
N ALA A 335 -4.14 -10.65 8.58
CA ALA A 335 -3.17 -11.22 7.66
C ALA A 335 -1.78 -11.35 8.26
N TYR A 336 -1.44 -10.53 9.26
CA TYR A 336 -0.14 -10.63 9.92
C TYR A 336 -0.11 -11.72 10.98
N PRO A 337 0.93 -12.57 11.02
CA PRO A 337 1.09 -13.62 12.05
C PRO A 337 1.32 -13.05 13.45
N THR A 338 1.63 -11.76 13.56
CA THR A 338 1.76 -11.03 14.82
C THR A 338 0.42 -10.65 15.45
N THR A 339 -0.69 -10.83 14.73
CA THR A 339 -2.03 -10.59 15.29
C THR A 339 -2.38 -11.67 16.29
N ASP A 340 -2.57 -11.28 17.55
CA ASP A 340 -3.07 -12.22 18.57
C ASP A 340 -4.58 -12.49 18.33
N PRO A 341 -4.96 -13.71 17.93
CA PRO A 341 -6.35 -14.03 17.68
C PRO A 341 -7.25 -14.00 18.93
N ARG A 342 -6.62 -14.04 20.13
CA ARG A 342 -7.32 -13.92 21.43
C ARG A 342 -7.63 -12.46 21.77
N GLY A 343 -7.03 -11.51 21.07
CA GLY A 343 -7.32 -10.09 21.21
C GLY A 343 -8.80 -9.81 21.01
N ALA A 344 -9.37 -8.97 21.84
CA ALA A 344 -10.78 -8.58 21.73
C ALA A 344 -10.92 -7.07 21.89
N GLN A 345 -11.67 -6.46 20.99
CA GLN A 345 -12.13 -5.10 21.16
C GLN A 345 -13.24 -5.02 22.19
N LEU A 346 -13.48 -3.84 22.77
CA LEU A 346 -14.69 -3.59 23.55
C LEU A 346 -15.90 -3.99 22.70
N PRO A 347 -16.79 -4.88 23.23
CA PRO A 347 -17.95 -5.31 22.46
C PRO A 347 -18.93 -4.16 22.24
N PHE A 348 -19.77 -4.28 21.21
CA PHE A 348 -20.93 -3.42 21.07
C PHE A 348 -21.90 -3.73 22.20
N ASP A 349 -22.23 -2.71 22.99
CA ASP A 349 -23.19 -2.77 24.09
C ASP A 349 -23.78 -1.38 24.31
N SER A 350 -24.88 -1.08 23.63
CA SER A 350 -25.53 0.22 23.68
C SER A 350 -26.11 0.53 25.07
N ALA A 351 -26.58 -0.50 25.80
CA ALA A 351 -27.13 -0.32 27.14
C ALA A 351 -26.01 0.08 28.13
N ARG A 352 -24.88 -0.61 28.09
CA ARG A 352 -23.73 -0.28 28.94
C ARG A 352 -23.12 1.07 28.55
N ALA A 353 -23.04 1.38 27.24
CA ALA A 353 -22.59 2.68 26.74
C ALA A 353 -23.49 3.81 27.29
N SER A 354 -24.83 3.63 27.26
CA SER A 354 -25.77 4.60 27.79
C SER A 354 -25.58 4.83 29.30
N ARG A 355 -25.51 3.76 30.10
CA ARG A 355 -25.27 3.87 31.55
C ARG A 355 -23.95 4.57 31.86
N LEU A 356 -22.90 4.27 31.09
CA LEU A 356 -21.60 4.93 31.26
C LEU A 356 -21.67 6.43 30.94
N LEU A 357 -22.36 6.81 29.84
CA LEU A 357 -22.60 8.21 29.53
C LEU A 357 -23.36 8.93 30.63
N ASP A 358 -24.41 8.29 31.17
CA ASP A 358 -25.21 8.84 32.28
C ASP A 358 -24.34 9.04 33.54
N SER A 359 -23.50 8.06 33.91
CA SER A 359 -22.58 8.15 35.06
C SER A 359 -21.51 9.23 34.91
N LEU A 360 -21.13 9.56 33.67
CA LEU A 360 -20.22 10.66 33.37
C LEU A 360 -20.92 12.03 33.39
N GLY A 361 -22.23 12.07 33.62
CA GLY A 361 -23.05 13.27 33.66
C GLY A 361 -23.54 13.74 32.29
N TRP A 362 -23.34 12.95 31.24
CA TRP A 362 -23.91 13.19 29.92
C TRP A 362 -25.34 12.66 29.87
N VAL A 363 -26.32 13.48 30.26
CA VAL A 363 -27.73 13.07 30.32
C VAL A 363 -28.52 13.60 29.12
N ARG A 364 -29.56 12.84 28.71
CA ARG A 364 -30.42 13.29 27.61
C ARG A 364 -31.19 14.56 28.01
N ARG A 365 -31.22 15.52 27.13
CA ARG A 365 -31.87 16.80 27.29
C ARG A 365 -32.65 17.19 26.03
N GLY A 366 -33.67 18.01 26.19
CA GLY A 366 -34.45 18.53 25.08
C GLY A 366 -35.32 17.49 24.35
N VAL A 367 -36.05 17.95 23.34
CA VAL A 367 -36.99 17.14 22.54
C VAL A 367 -36.27 16.28 21.52
N ASP A 368 -35.07 16.62 21.15
CA ASP A 368 -34.23 15.87 20.18
C ASP A 368 -33.46 14.69 20.82
N GLY A 369 -33.52 14.57 22.17
CA GLY A 369 -32.89 13.52 22.94
C GLY A 369 -31.36 13.52 22.91
N MET A 370 -30.73 14.64 22.53
CA MET A 370 -29.27 14.76 22.58
C MET A 370 -28.78 14.86 24.03
N ARG A 371 -27.57 14.36 24.27
CA ARG A 371 -26.95 14.38 25.59
C ARG A 371 -26.24 15.72 25.84
N ALA A 372 -26.36 16.21 27.05
CA ALA A 372 -25.66 17.43 27.49
C ALA A 372 -25.12 17.25 28.90
N LYS A 373 -24.03 17.98 29.20
CA LYS A 373 -23.41 18.11 30.52
C LYS A 373 -23.03 19.55 30.76
N ASN A 374 -23.44 20.15 31.89
CA ASN A 374 -23.15 21.53 32.23
C ASN A 374 -23.53 22.55 31.13
N GLY A 375 -24.68 22.34 30.46
CA GLY A 375 -25.14 23.21 29.37
C GLY A 375 -24.46 22.94 28.00
N ARG A 376 -23.44 22.10 27.94
CA ARG A 376 -22.74 21.78 26.70
C ARG A 376 -23.28 20.48 26.11
N GLU A 377 -23.68 20.48 24.85
CA GLU A 377 -24.09 19.30 24.11
C GLU A 377 -22.91 18.36 23.86
N LEU A 378 -23.16 17.05 23.87
CA LEU A 378 -22.21 16.03 23.46
C LEU A 378 -22.16 15.97 21.93
N ALA A 379 -21.34 16.84 21.38
CA ALA A 379 -21.20 17.03 19.94
C ALA A 379 -19.73 17.11 19.54
N PHE A 380 -19.37 16.56 18.38
CA PHE A 380 -18.03 16.67 17.80
C PHE A 380 -18.05 16.55 16.27
N THR A 381 -16.97 16.99 15.63
CA THR A 381 -16.75 16.88 14.19
C THR A 381 -15.96 15.62 13.89
N LEU A 382 -16.43 14.86 12.88
CA LEU A 382 -15.75 13.70 12.31
C LEU A 382 -15.26 14.06 10.91
N ILE A 383 -13.96 14.19 10.72
CA ILE A 383 -13.36 14.39 9.40
C ILE A 383 -13.22 13.05 8.67
N ILE A 384 -13.46 13.07 7.35
CA ILE A 384 -13.49 11.89 6.49
C ILE A 384 -12.78 12.23 5.17
N PRO A 385 -11.76 11.44 4.75
CA PRO A 385 -11.09 11.67 3.48
C PRO A 385 -12.01 11.36 2.28
N THR A 386 -12.02 12.26 1.31
CA THR A 386 -12.76 12.05 0.05
C THR A 386 -12.11 11.00 -0.84
N SER A 387 -10.86 10.63 -0.59
CA SER A 387 -10.13 9.58 -1.31
C SER A 387 -10.63 8.15 -1.05
N SER A 388 -11.47 7.95 -0.01
CA SER A 388 -11.98 6.62 0.35
C SER A 388 -13.51 6.55 0.32
N MET A 389 -14.06 5.97 -0.73
CA MET A 389 -15.51 5.78 -0.86
C MET A 389 -16.09 4.92 0.30
N ASN A 390 -15.34 3.94 0.79
CA ASN A 390 -15.79 3.12 1.93
C ASN A 390 -15.96 3.98 3.19
N ARG A 391 -15.04 4.89 3.48
CA ARG A 391 -15.15 5.80 4.63
C ARG A 391 -16.26 6.82 4.45
N ILE A 392 -16.45 7.34 3.24
CA ILE A 392 -17.59 8.22 2.93
C ILE A 392 -18.92 7.51 3.23
N ARG A 393 -19.06 6.22 2.86
CA ARG A 393 -20.26 5.42 3.15
C ARG A 393 -20.40 5.06 4.64
N MET A 394 -19.28 4.89 5.36
CA MET A 394 -19.30 4.59 6.80
C MET A 394 -19.73 5.80 7.65
N GLY A 395 -19.38 7.01 7.26
CA GLY A 395 -19.65 8.23 8.02
C GLY A 395 -21.12 8.40 8.44
N PRO A 396 -22.06 8.42 7.50
CA PRO A 396 -23.50 8.56 7.84
C PRO A 396 -24.04 7.43 8.74
N LEU A 397 -23.54 6.21 8.60
CA LEU A 397 -23.91 5.08 9.43
C LEU A 397 -23.41 5.24 10.87
N LEU A 398 -22.17 5.72 11.04
CA LEU A 398 -21.60 6.07 12.34
C LEU A 398 -22.39 7.20 12.99
N GLN A 399 -22.65 8.27 12.24
CA GLN A 399 -23.45 9.40 12.68
C GLN A 399 -24.81 8.95 13.22
N GLU A 400 -25.53 8.10 12.49
CA GLU A 400 -26.85 7.62 12.90
C GLU A 400 -26.78 6.72 14.14
N GLN A 401 -25.79 5.81 14.22
CA GLN A 401 -25.62 4.99 15.43
C GLN A 401 -25.36 5.84 16.67
N LEU A 402 -24.51 6.86 16.56
CA LEU A 402 -24.17 7.76 17.65
C LEU A 402 -25.32 8.72 17.98
N ARG A 403 -26.10 9.17 16.98
CA ARG A 403 -27.32 9.96 17.19
C ARG A 403 -28.34 9.21 18.06
N ARG A 404 -28.55 7.91 17.80
CA ARG A 404 -29.42 7.06 18.66
C ARG A 404 -28.95 7.01 20.10
N MET A 405 -27.67 7.22 20.35
CA MET A 405 -27.08 7.32 21.70
C MET A 405 -27.15 8.72 22.29
N GLY A 406 -27.72 9.69 21.56
CA GLY A 406 -27.80 11.09 21.96
C GLY A 406 -26.48 11.84 21.76
N ILE A 407 -25.65 11.40 20.83
CA ILE A 407 -24.37 12.04 20.48
C ILE A 407 -24.51 12.66 19.10
N ARG A 408 -24.27 13.94 18.99
CA ARG A 408 -24.29 14.67 17.71
C ARG A 408 -22.92 14.59 17.04
N VAL A 409 -22.88 14.08 15.82
CA VAL A 409 -21.67 14.02 14.99
C VAL A 409 -21.88 14.89 13.77
N GLN A 410 -21.02 15.84 13.55
CA GLN A 410 -20.98 16.61 12.31
C GLN A 410 -19.95 15.98 11.38
N LEU A 411 -20.38 15.57 10.18
CA LEU A 411 -19.48 15.01 9.17
C LEU A 411 -18.85 16.15 8.37
N GLU A 412 -17.53 16.08 8.19
CA GLU A 412 -16.77 16.98 7.34
C GLU A 412 -15.91 16.14 6.39
N GLN A 413 -16.21 16.21 5.08
CA GLN A 413 -15.45 15.53 4.06
C GLN A 413 -14.32 16.44 3.58
N LEU A 414 -13.10 15.92 3.59
CA LEU A 414 -11.89 16.66 3.23
C LEU A 414 -11.11 15.95 2.14
N GLU A 415 -10.47 16.73 1.30
CA GLU A 415 -9.45 16.19 0.41
C GLU A 415 -8.26 15.65 1.23
N ALA A 416 -7.60 14.59 0.74
CA ALA A 416 -6.62 13.81 1.52
C ALA A 416 -5.43 14.66 2.03
N SER A 417 -4.96 15.64 1.27
CA SER A 417 -3.88 16.53 1.70
C SER A 417 -4.34 17.44 2.84
N THR A 418 -5.54 18.01 2.73
CA THR A 418 -6.15 18.86 3.75
C THR A 418 -6.43 18.09 5.05
N GLU A 419 -6.91 16.83 4.94
CA GLU A 419 -7.10 15.95 6.09
C GLU A 419 -5.75 15.69 6.79
N GLY A 420 -4.72 15.27 6.02
CA GLY A 420 -3.38 15.03 6.53
C GLY A 420 -2.77 16.24 7.24
N ASP A 421 -2.93 17.42 6.68
CA ASP A 421 -2.49 18.68 7.29
C ASP A 421 -3.22 19.00 8.60
N ARG A 422 -4.53 18.77 8.65
CA ARG A 422 -5.31 18.97 9.89
C ARG A 422 -4.90 17.95 10.96
N GLU A 423 -4.70 16.70 10.60
CA GLU A 423 -4.21 15.68 11.51
C GLU A 423 -2.82 16.02 12.06
N ALA A 424 -1.88 16.41 11.21
CA ALA A 424 -0.52 16.78 11.60
C ALA A 424 -0.52 17.97 12.58
N ARG A 425 -1.38 18.95 12.35
CA ARG A 425 -1.54 20.10 13.23
C ARG A 425 -2.40 19.81 14.47
N GLY A 426 -3.07 18.67 14.54
CA GLY A 426 -4.03 18.31 15.59
C GLY A 426 -5.30 19.19 15.57
N ALA A 427 -5.68 19.72 14.41
CA ALA A 427 -6.83 20.61 14.21
C ALA A 427 -8.10 19.81 13.86
N PHE A 428 -8.46 18.82 14.65
CA PHE A 428 -9.64 17.97 14.48
C PHE A 428 -10.11 17.41 15.82
N ASP A 429 -11.38 17.00 15.93
CA ASP A 429 -11.92 16.27 17.08
C ASP A 429 -11.71 14.76 16.90
N ALA A 430 -12.27 14.21 15.83
CA ALA A 430 -12.14 12.80 15.45
C ALA A 430 -11.94 12.66 13.94
N ALA A 431 -11.30 11.57 13.51
CA ALA A 431 -11.06 11.25 12.11
C ALA A 431 -11.39 9.80 11.80
N LEU A 432 -11.93 9.54 10.62
CA LEU A 432 -12.15 8.20 10.10
C LEU A 432 -10.97 7.83 9.19
N GLY A 433 -9.93 7.22 9.78
CA GLY A 433 -8.69 6.83 9.13
C GLY A 433 -8.67 5.39 8.61
N GLY A 434 -7.52 4.99 7.98
CA GLY A 434 -7.24 3.64 7.48
C GLY A 434 -6.01 3.60 6.60
#